data_066090d1e43a43ac1c759880002b827f
#
_entry.id   066090d1e43a43ac1c759880002b827f
#
_cell.length_a   1.000
_cell.length_b   1.000
_cell.length_c   1.000
_cell.angle_alpha   90.00
_cell.angle_beta   90.00
_cell.angle_gamma   90.00
#
_symmetry.space_group_name_H-M   'P 1'
#
loop_
_entity.id
_entity.type
_entity.pdbx_description
1 polymer ?
#
loop_
_entity_poly.entity_id
_entity_poly.type
_entity_poly.pdbx_seq_one_letter_code
_entity_poly.pdbx_strand_id
1 'polypeptide(L)'
;MVTGKLRRVRRFGEPACIAIAPASVALPLAMHDIRRMTGKRILNCALVLGVIFPAIAHAQASYLFVWAGGKSGNEMMATIDATPGSRTYGRVVATASTGQVGMPHHTEPELGANGHLLANDFGAGTTWLFDLHEPLHPRAMASFGDVAGFSHPHTFIRLPNGRVLSTFQYRADSGARESAMMDDNMRMGGEHATGGLVEMDESGHVYLAAPAADTTIRDRRIYPYSVLPLPALDRAVSTTTDMDGADSAATAQWVQIWRLSDLALLRTIALPPGPRGNENQFTGESRVLPGGRSVYIHTFNCGLFLLRGIEGDHPRATFVKGFEGTDCGVPILTGHYWLQTVPGAHALVALDLTNPEHPTEVSRVTLPADEAPHWIAIDAAGRRIVLDSGGHGSRLFVIDFDRANGHLSLDQRFRDPGASSAGVLLSGANWSGFTGTVVPHGAVFSR
;
A
#
# COMPACT_ATOMS: atom_id res chain seq x y z
N MET A 1 -4.84 -19.83 61.53
CA MET A 1 -4.75 -18.60 62.32
C MET A 1 -3.55 -17.79 61.79
N VAL A 2 -3.77 -16.74 61.07
CA VAL A 2 -3.08 -15.45 61.10
C VAL A 2 -3.89 -14.52 60.19
N THR A 3 -4.46 -13.52 60.82
CA THR A 3 -5.23 -12.42 60.26
C THR A 3 -4.30 -11.33 59.77
N GLY A 4 -4.44 -10.88 58.55
CA GLY A 4 -3.68 -9.76 57.96
C GLY A 4 -4.63 -8.73 57.33
N LYS A 5 -4.60 -7.55 57.91
CA LYS A 5 -5.49 -6.39 57.69
C LYS A 5 -5.45 -5.81 56.27
N LEU A 6 -6.63 -5.54 55.70
CA LEU A 6 -6.86 -4.63 54.60
C LEU A 6 -6.42 -3.19 54.93
N ARG A 7 -5.56 -2.59 54.11
CA ARG A 7 -5.33 -1.14 54.08
C ARG A 7 -6.05 -0.53 52.88
N ARG A 8 -6.96 0.37 53.14
CA ARG A 8 -7.57 1.31 52.19
C ARG A 8 -6.50 2.22 51.60
N VAL A 9 -6.42 2.32 50.25
CA VAL A 9 -5.70 3.38 49.57
C VAL A 9 -6.71 4.34 48.96
N ARG A 10 -6.46 5.62 49.19
CA ARG A 10 -7.29 6.78 48.86
C ARG A 10 -7.39 6.98 47.33
N ARG A 11 -8.57 7.37 46.87
CA ARG A 11 -8.85 7.93 45.56
C ARG A 11 -8.12 9.26 45.44
N PHE A 12 -7.36 9.43 44.34
CA PHE A 12 -6.88 10.73 43.86
C PHE A 12 -7.75 11.17 42.70
N GLY A 13 -8.04 12.50 42.69
CA GLY A 13 -9.05 13.14 41.88
C GLY A 13 -8.75 13.19 40.37
N GLU A 14 -9.85 13.36 39.68
CA GLU A 14 -9.89 13.61 38.22
C GLU A 14 -9.24 14.96 37.86
N PRO A 15 -8.54 15.09 36.76
CA PRO A 15 -8.18 16.40 36.19
C PRO A 15 -9.34 16.95 35.34
N ALA A 16 -9.76 18.15 35.69
CA ALA A 16 -10.76 18.92 34.98
C ALA A 16 -10.32 19.26 33.56
N CYS A 17 -11.14 18.94 32.55
CA CYS A 17 -11.01 19.44 31.20
C CYS A 17 -11.32 20.94 31.16
N ILE A 18 -10.32 21.77 30.84
CA ILE A 18 -10.50 23.17 30.46
C ILE A 18 -10.80 23.22 28.96
N ALA A 19 -12.04 23.51 28.60
CA ALA A 19 -12.45 23.85 27.26
C ALA A 19 -12.08 25.31 26.97
N ILE A 20 -11.18 25.52 26.00
CA ILE A 20 -10.88 26.85 25.45
C ILE A 20 -11.83 27.08 24.29
N ALA A 21 -12.81 27.98 24.46
CA ALA A 21 -13.65 28.48 23.36
C ALA A 21 -12.95 29.63 22.64
N PRO A 22 -13.07 29.76 21.29
CA PRO A 22 -12.55 30.91 20.58
C PRO A 22 -13.41 32.14 20.83
N ALA A 23 -12.79 33.22 21.28
CA ALA A 23 -13.42 34.52 21.48
C ALA A 23 -13.71 35.18 20.14
N SER A 24 -14.97 35.35 19.82
CA SER A 24 -15.46 36.21 18.75
C SER A 24 -15.50 37.64 19.29
N VAL A 25 -14.64 38.51 18.76
CA VAL A 25 -14.67 39.94 19.07
C VAL A 25 -15.68 40.62 18.12
N ALA A 26 -16.85 40.93 18.65
CA ALA A 26 -17.81 41.82 18.01
C ALA A 26 -17.55 43.26 18.46
N LEU A 27 -17.22 44.16 17.52
CA LEU A 27 -17.15 45.60 17.75
C LEU A 27 -18.54 46.23 17.55
N PRO A 28 -19.04 47.02 18.51
CA PRO A 28 -20.28 47.76 18.30
C PRO A 28 -20.05 49.02 17.51
N LEU A 29 -20.80 49.18 16.42
CA LEU A 29 -20.93 50.46 15.69
C LEU A 29 -21.78 51.42 16.52
N ALA A 30 -21.18 52.46 17.09
CA ALA A 30 -21.88 53.59 17.62
C ALA A 30 -22.12 54.67 16.52
N MET A 31 -23.38 54.84 16.11
CA MET A 31 -23.80 55.98 15.35
C MET A 31 -23.80 57.23 16.27
N HIS A 32 -23.00 58.23 15.93
CA HIS A 32 -23.14 59.57 16.50
C HIS A 32 -23.31 60.58 15.36
N ASP A 33 -24.38 61.37 15.53
CA ASP A 33 -24.83 62.55 14.80
C ASP A 33 -23.70 63.54 14.50
N ILE A 34 -23.56 63.91 13.21
CA ILE A 34 -22.73 65.06 12.82
C ILE A 34 -23.61 66.15 12.21
N ARG A 35 -23.94 67.10 13.04
CA ARG A 35 -24.43 68.42 12.54
C ARG A 35 -23.23 69.35 12.23
N ARG A 36 -23.20 69.82 11.01
CA ARG A 36 -22.64 71.06 10.47
C ARG A 36 -21.35 71.64 11.06
N MET A 37 -20.29 71.60 10.25
CA MET A 37 -19.35 72.70 10.17
C MET A 37 -18.80 72.88 8.74
N THR A 38 -19.03 74.05 8.18
CA THR A 38 -18.50 74.51 6.90
C THR A 38 -17.03 74.89 7.06
N GLY A 39 -16.15 74.28 6.26
CA GLY A 39 -14.73 74.68 6.17
C GLY A 39 -14.03 73.88 5.05
N LYS A 40 -13.73 74.64 3.96
CA LYS A 40 -12.94 74.16 2.82
C LYS A 40 -11.56 73.65 3.31
N ARG A 41 -11.30 72.37 3.30
CA ARG A 41 -9.94 71.83 3.26
C ARG A 41 -9.89 70.80 2.18
N ILE A 42 -9.01 70.98 1.20
CA ILE A 42 -8.68 70.08 0.14
C ILE A 42 -7.94 68.92 0.79
N LEU A 43 -8.59 67.74 0.87
CA LEU A 43 -7.99 66.48 1.37
C LEU A 43 -7.41 65.74 0.16
N ASN A 44 -6.09 65.76 0.02
CA ASN A 44 -5.38 64.87 -0.90
C ASN A 44 -5.58 63.41 -0.44
N CYS A 45 -6.53 62.71 -1.05
CA CYS A 45 -6.60 61.27 -0.94
C CYS A 45 -5.50 60.65 -1.80
N ALA A 46 -4.38 60.29 -1.19
CA ALA A 46 -3.41 59.39 -1.82
C ALA A 46 -4.06 57.99 -1.91
N LEU A 47 -4.45 57.62 -3.13
CA LEU A 47 -4.93 56.31 -3.44
C LEU A 47 -3.72 55.34 -3.36
N VAL A 48 -3.54 54.65 -2.25
CA VAL A 48 -2.58 53.53 -2.14
C VAL A 48 -3.18 52.36 -2.90
N LEU A 49 -2.82 52.22 -4.17
CA LEU A 49 -3.06 50.98 -4.90
C LEU A 49 -2.20 49.87 -4.25
N GLY A 50 -2.80 49.13 -3.34
CA GLY A 50 -2.23 47.91 -2.83
C GLY A 50 -2.15 46.87 -3.98
N VAL A 51 -0.98 46.68 -4.56
CA VAL A 51 -0.72 45.58 -5.47
C VAL A 51 -0.80 44.31 -4.67
N ILE A 52 -1.95 43.65 -4.73
CA ILE A 52 -2.11 42.29 -4.19
C ILE A 52 -1.31 41.38 -5.13
N PHE A 53 -0.06 41.06 -4.77
CA PHE A 53 0.64 39.95 -5.38
C PHE A 53 -0.11 38.65 -4.95
N PRO A 54 -0.64 37.88 -5.91
CA PRO A 54 -1.13 36.56 -5.53
C PRO A 54 0.06 35.83 -4.91
N ALA A 55 -0.08 35.42 -3.65
CA ALA A 55 0.85 34.46 -3.04
C ALA A 55 0.82 33.20 -3.91
N ILE A 56 1.88 33.00 -4.69
CA ILE A 56 2.08 31.75 -5.40
C ILE A 56 2.26 30.71 -4.29
N ALA A 57 1.19 30.02 -3.96
CA ALA A 57 1.28 28.85 -3.11
C ALA A 57 2.20 27.87 -3.85
N HIS A 58 3.44 27.76 -3.41
CA HIS A 58 4.34 26.74 -3.91
C HIS A 58 3.68 25.40 -3.55
N ALA A 59 3.29 24.64 -4.55
CA ALA A 59 2.83 23.28 -4.32
C ALA A 59 3.95 22.56 -3.55
N GLN A 60 3.59 21.94 -2.44
CA GLN A 60 4.52 21.13 -1.67
C GLN A 60 5.15 20.09 -2.60
N ALA A 61 6.48 19.94 -2.56
CA ALA A 61 7.18 18.96 -3.38
C ALA A 61 6.64 17.58 -3.07
N SER A 62 6.35 16.82 -4.11
CA SER A 62 5.87 15.45 -4.04
C SER A 62 6.84 14.54 -4.79
N TYR A 63 7.14 13.39 -4.22
CA TYR A 63 8.04 12.42 -4.80
C TYR A 63 7.38 11.04 -4.86
N LEU A 64 7.87 10.20 -5.78
CA LEU A 64 7.62 8.77 -5.80
C LEU A 64 8.90 8.06 -5.38
N PHE A 65 8.78 7.11 -4.48
CA PHE A 65 9.83 6.16 -4.14
C PHE A 65 9.50 4.85 -4.82
N VAL A 66 10.38 4.38 -5.68
CA VAL A 66 10.16 3.24 -6.55
C VAL A 66 11.20 2.18 -6.28
N TRP A 67 10.77 1.02 -5.85
CA TRP A 67 11.61 -0.16 -5.67
C TRP A 67 11.77 -0.85 -7.02
N ALA A 68 13.00 -0.94 -7.50
CA ALA A 68 13.29 -1.42 -8.85
C ALA A 68 14.62 -2.16 -8.92
N GLY A 69 14.75 -3.08 -9.85
CA GLY A 69 15.97 -3.82 -10.13
C GLY A 69 15.88 -4.53 -11.47
N GLY A 70 16.86 -5.34 -11.79
CA GLY A 70 16.88 -6.08 -13.06
C GLY A 70 18.00 -7.09 -13.12
N LYS A 71 17.94 -7.96 -14.13
CA LYS A 71 18.87 -9.10 -14.34
C LYS A 71 20.36 -8.71 -14.39
N SER A 72 20.68 -7.46 -14.69
CA SER A 72 22.07 -6.99 -14.87
C SER A 72 22.41 -5.73 -14.07
N GLY A 73 21.49 -5.25 -13.25
CA GLY A 73 21.67 -4.04 -12.44
C GLY A 73 21.40 -4.29 -10.97
N ASN A 74 22.01 -3.47 -10.11
CA ASN A 74 21.72 -3.54 -8.67
C ASN A 74 20.28 -3.12 -8.41
N GLU A 75 19.68 -3.73 -7.39
CA GLU A 75 18.45 -3.24 -6.80
C GLU A 75 18.64 -1.83 -6.26
N MET A 76 17.61 -1.03 -6.39
CA MET A 76 17.65 0.35 -5.92
C MET A 76 16.27 0.89 -5.55
N MET A 77 16.26 1.78 -4.59
CA MET A 77 15.16 2.70 -4.36
C MET A 77 15.41 3.94 -5.18
N ALA A 78 14.57 4.20 -6.19
CA ALA A 78 14.65 5.41 -7.01
C ALA A 78 13.68 6.46 -6.48
N THR A 79 14.13 7.70 -6.35
CA THR A 79 13.27 8.85 -6.07
C THR A 79 12.94 9.56 -7.38
N ILE A 80 11.67 9.70 -7.70
CA ILE A 80 11.17 10.40 -8.89
C ILE A 80 10.43 11.66 -8.45
N ASP A 81 10.72 12.79 -9.10
CA ASP A 81 9.95 14.03 -8.88
C ASP A 81 8.53 13.85 -9.42
N ALA A 82 7.57 13.82 -8.50
CA ALA A 82 6.15 13.71 -8.76
C ALA A 82 5.39 15.02 -8.52
N THR A 83 6.11 16.15 -8.44
CA THR A 83 5.51 17.49 -8.23
C THR A 83 4.91 18.01 -9.53
N PRO A 84 3.57 18.13 -9.65
CA PRO A 84 2.95 18.63 -10.87
C PRO A 84 3.46 20.02 -11.25
N GLY A 85 3.90 20.17 -12.51
CA GLY A 85 4.43 21.45 -13.02
C GLY A 85 5.91 21.73 -12.70
N SER A 86 6.59 20.84 -11.97
CA SER A 86 8.03 20.89 -11.81
C SER A 86 8.74 20.69 -13.16
N ARG A 87 9.93 21.29 -13.30
CA ARG A 87 10.79 21.08 -14.47
C ARG A 87 11.36 19.67 -14.55
N THR A 88 11.42 19.00 -13.41
CA THR A 88 11.90 17.63 -13.24
C THR A 88 10.78 16.62 -13.05
N TYR A 89 9.54 17.00 -13.32
CA TYR A 89 8.38 16.11 -13.22
C TYR A 89 8.57 14.83 -14.04
N GLY A 90 8.41 13.68 -13.39
CA GLY A 90 8.68 12.37 -13.99
C GLY A 90 10.17 12.00 -14.11
N ARG A 91 11.08 12.77 -13.49
CA ARG A 91 12.51 12.48 -13.54
C ARG A 91 12.98 11.75 -12.28
N VAL A 92 13.88 10.79 -12.43
CA VAL A 92 14.65 10.27 -11.31
C VAL A 92 15.58 11.39 -10.83
N VAL A 93 15.49 11.75 -9.57
CA VAL A 93 16.27 12.83 -8.95
C VAL A 93 17.28 12.32 -7.93
N ALA A 94 17.08 11.10 -7.41
CA ALA A 94 18.02 10.43 -6.52
C ALA A 94 17.83 8.91 -6.57
N THR A 95 18.84 8.16 -6.11
CA THR A 95 18.78 6.71 -5.96
C THR A 95 19.53 6.24 -4.72
N ALA A 96 19.07 5.15 -4.09
CA ALA A 96 19.81 4.40 -3.10
C ALA A 96 19.94 2.95 -3.56
N SER A 97 21.16 2.54 -3.95
CA SER A 97 21.45 1.16 -4.32
C SER A 97 21.68 0.29 -3.11
N THR A 98 21.22 -0.96 -3.15
CA THR A 98 21.54 -1.99 -2.16
C THR A 98 22.93 -2.58 -2.36
N GLY A 99 23.52 -2.40 -3.56
CA GLY A 99 24.75 -3.06 -3.97
C GLY A 99 24.57 -4.53 -4.34
N GLN A 100 23.36 -5.06 -4.31
CA GLN A 100 23.04 -6.44 -4.67
C GLN A 100 22.23 -6.49 -5.97
N VAL A 101 22.32 -7.61 -6.66
CA VAL A 101 21.46 -7.95 -7.80
C VAL A 101 20.41 -8.90 -7.28
N GLY A 102 19.15 -8.56 -7.46
CA GLY A 102 18.04 -9.36 -6.95
C GLY A 102 16.76 -9.14 -7.74
N MET A 103 15.67 -9.60 -7.17
CA MET A 103 14.32 -9.49 -7.73
C MET A 103 13.45 -8.63 -6.79
N PRO A 104 13.51 -7.30 -6.93
CA PRO A 104 12.59 -6.40 -6.24
C PRO A 104 11.16 -6.87 -6.42
N HIS A 105 10.41 -6.89 -5.31
CA HIS A 105 9.03 -7.31 -5.37
C HIS A 105 8.12 -6.23 -4.76
N HIS A 106 7.66 -6.34 -3.53
CA HIS A 106 6.74 -5.38 -2.97
C HIS A 106 7.41 -4.41 -1.99
N THR A 107 6.84 -3.22 -1.83
CA THR A 107 7.08 -2.32 -0.70
C THR A 107 5.92 -2.41 0.29
N GLU A 108 6.02 -1.71 1.43
CA GLU A 108 4.82 -1.31 2.17
C GLU A 108 3.86 -0.55 1.23
N PRO A 109 2.54 -0.59 1.48
CA PRO A 109 1.55 0.08 0.61
C PRO A 109 1.63 1.62 0.69
N GLU A 110 2.25 2.16 1.74
CA GLU A 110 2.47 3.58 1.96
C GLU A 110 3.73 3.85 2.78
N LEU A 111 4.33 5.01 2.62
CA LEU A 111 5.50 5.44 3.38
C LEU A 111 5.17 5.52 4.87
N GLY A 112 6.03 4.97 5.72
CA GLY A 112 5.92 5.09 7.16
C GLY A 112 5.90 6.55 7.64
N ALA A 113 5.21 6.83 8.76
CA ALA A 113 5.14 8.17 9.34
C ALA A 113 6.51 8.74 9.76
N ASN A 114 7.47 7.85 9.99
CA ASN A 114 8.87 8.18 10.30
C ASN A 114 9.75 8.33 9.05
N GLY A 115 9.19 8.30 7.85
CA GLY A 115 9.93 8.38 6.59
C GLY A 115 10.66 7.08 6.22
N HIS A 116 10.43 5.99 6.92
CA HIS A 116 11.03 4.70 6.61
C HIS A 116 10.09 3.85 5.74
N LEU A 117 10.69 2.98 4.91
CA LEU A 117 9.98 2.07 4.02
C LEU A 117 10.65 0.69 4.04
N LEU A 118 9.87 -0.34 4.24
CA LEU A 118 10.28 -1.72 4.03
C LEU A 118 9.99 -2.13 2.59
N ALA A 119 10.94 -2.83 1.97
CA ALA A 119 10.82 -3.37 0.63
C ALA A 119 11.47 -4.75 0.57
N ASN A 120 10.87 -5.71 -0.12
CA ASN A 120 11.42 -7.05 -0.21
C ASN A 120 12.07 -7.32 -1.58
N ASP A 121 13.17 -8.07 -1.53
CA ASP A 121 13.66 -8.89 -2.63
C ASP A 121 13.13 -10.31 -2.40
N PHE A 122 12.10 -10.69 -3.13
CA PHE A 122 11.48 -11.99 -2.94
C PHE A 122 12.42 -13.13 -3.37
N GLY A 123 13.16 -12.95 -4.46
CA GLY A 123 14.10 -13.97 -4.98
C GLY A 123 15.21 -14.33 -4.00
N ALA A 124 15.75 -13.33 -3.28
CA ALA A 124 16.78 -13.57 -2.25
C ALA A 124 16.20 -13.82 -0.86
N GLY A 125 14.88 -13.69 -0.66
CA GLY A 125 14.24 -13.76 0.65
C GLY A 125 14.71 -12.67 1.61
N THR A 126 15.09 -11.51 1.08
CA THR A 126 15.66 -10.39 1.86
C THR A 126 14.67 -9.24 1.94
N THR A 127 14.59 -8.61 3.10
CA THR A 127 13.90 -7.34 3.32
C THR A 127 14.89 -6.23 3.50
N TRP A 128 14.68 -5.11 2.84
CA TRP A 128 15.43 -3.88 2.97
C TRP A 128 14.63 -2.84 3.73
N LEU A 129 15.32 -2.11 4.63
CA LEU A 129 14.80 -0.91 5.29
C LEU A 129 15.46 0.32 4.67
N PHE A 130 14.64 1.22 4.13
CA PHE A 130 15.09 2.49 3.57
C PHE A 130 14.70 3.67 4.46
N ASP A 131 15.60 4.64 4.62
CA ASP A 131 15.31 5.98 5.12
C ASP A 131 15.07 6.92 3.91
N LEU A 132 13.85 7.42 3.83
CA LEU A 132 13.36 8.28 2.76
C LEU A 132 12.86 9.63 3.30
N HIS A 133 13.27 9.96 4.56
CA HIS A 133 12.91 11.22 5.20
C HIS A 133 13.39 12.43 4.38
N GLU A 134 14.57 12.31 3.78
CA GLU A 134 15.14 13.27 2.85
C GLU A 134 15.03 12.71 1.42
N PRO A 135 13.98 13.05 0.65
CA PRO A 135 13.71 12.39 -0.64
C PRO A 135 14.85 12.47 -1.66
N LEU A 136 15.68 13.51 -1.58
CA LEU A 136 16.84 13.69 -2.47
C LEU A 136 18.09 12.96 -1.97
N HIS A 137 18.05 12.37 -0.78
CA HIS A 137 19.13 11.61 -0.16
C HIS A 137 18.63 10.27 0.42
N PRO A 138 17.96 9.43 -0.38
CA PRO A 138 17.45 8.14 0.06
C PRO A 138 18.62 7.25 0.50
N ARG A 139 18.42 6.41 1.53
CA ARG A 139 19.48 5.52 2.06
C ARG A 139 18.92 4.15 2.38
N ALA A 140 19.63 3.09 1.97
CA ALA A 140 19.44 1.76 2.53
C ALA A 140 20.07 1.75 3.93
N MET A 141 19.29 1.44 4.97
CA MET A 141 19.74 1.47 6.37
C MET A 141 20.16 0.11 6.87
N ALA A 142 19.35 -0.89 6.60
CA ALA A 142 19.52 -2.25 7.09
C ALA A 142 18.85 -3.25 6.15
N SER A 143 19.18 -4.52 6.33
CA SER A 143 18.47 -5.63 5.70
C SER A 143 18.41 -6.81 6.65
N PHE A 144 17.38 -7.63 6.48
CA PHE A 144 17.23 -8.89 7.18
C PHE A 144 16.62 -9.94 6.25
N GLY A 145 16.89 -11.22 6.51
CA GLY A 145 16.35 -12.37 5.75
C GLY A 145 15.35 -13.16 6.58
N ASP A 146 15.76 -14.38 6.94
CA ASP A 146 14.92 -15.29 7.72
C ASP A 146 14.61 -14.74 9.10
N VAL A 147 13.35 -14.81 9.51
CA VAL A 147 12.87 -14.30 10.79
C VAL A 147 12.01 -15.36 11.48
N ALA A 148 12.28 -15.65 12.75
CA ALA A 148 11.54 -16.62 13.55
C ALA A 148 11.42 -18.04 12.92
N GLY A 149 12.39 -18.43 12.08
CA GLY A 149 12.37 -19.69 11.35
C GLY A 149 11.48 -19.69 10.12
N PHE A 150 11.06 -18.52 9.64
CA PHE A 150 10.36 -18.32 8.38
C PHE A 150 11.24 -17.55 7.39
N SER A 151 11.00 -17.73 6.10
CA SER A 151 11.71 -17.10 4.99
C SER A 151 10.76 -16.49 3.97
N HIS A 152 11.29 -15.69 3.06
CA HIS A 152 10.56 -15.03 1.97
C HIS A 152 9.41 -14.16 2.49
N PRO A 153 9.72 -13.05 3.19
CA PRO A 153 8.74 -12.07 3.61
C PRO A 153 8.04 -11.46 2.39
N HIS A 154 6.72 -11.23 2.49
CA HIS A 154 5.96 -10.74 1.34
C HIS A 154 5.24 -9.41 1.62
N THR A 155 4.42 -9.33 2.65
CA THR A 155 3.64 -8.13 2.98
C THR A 155 4.08 -7.55 4.32
N PHE A 156 4.15 -6.22 4.41
CA PHE A 156 4.48 -5.48 5.63
C PHE A 156 3.37 -4.47 5.92
N ILE A 157 2.74 -4.57 7.09
CA ILE A 157 1.68 -3.65 7.52
C ILE A 157 2.03 -3.07 8.89
N ARG A 158 2.15 -1.76 8.98
CA ARG A 158 2.41 -1.07 10.25
C ARG A 158 1.18 -1.11 11.15
N LEU A 159 1.38 -1.54 12.38
CA LEU A 159 0.36 -1.58 13.42
C LEU A 159 0.31 -0.24 14.17
N PRO A 160 -0.82 0.09 14.84
CA PRO A 160 -0.93 1.31 15.65
C PRO A 160 0.08 1.40 16.82
N ASN A 161 0.65 0.27 17.26
CA ASN A 161 1.69 0.22 18.28
C ASN A 161 3.11 0.50 17.74
N GLY A 162 3.23 0.81 16.43
CA GLY A 162 4.50 1.08 15.74
C GLY A 162 5.25 -0.17 15.28
N ARG A 163 4.74 -1.37 15.54
CA ARG A 163 5.29 -2.62 15.03
C ARG A 163 4.81 -2.91 13.60
N VAL A 164 5.39 -3.92 12.99
CA VAL A 164 5.08 -4.39 11.64
C VAL A 164 4.54 -5.81 11.72
N LEU A 165 3.36 -6.04 11.16
CA LEU A 165 2.84 -7.38 10.92
C LEU A 165 3.20 -7.79 9.49
N SER A 166 3.88 -8.93 9.34
CA SER A 166 4.38 -9.43 8.07
C SER A 166 3.95 -10.86 7.81
N THR A 167 3.77 -11.19 6.53
CA THR A 167 3.66 -12.57 6.06
C THR A 167 5.01 -13.09 5.62
N PHE A 168 5.26 -14.35 5.88
CA PHE A 168 6.41 -15.09 5.38
C PHE A 168 5.88 -16.34 4.68
N GLN A 169 6.29 -16.56 3.43
CA GLN A 169 5.69 -17.64 2.63
C GLN A 169 6.12 -19.02 3.08
N TYR A 170 7.39 -19.19 3.48
CA TYR A 170 7.97 -20.50 3.69
C TYR A 170 8.65 -20.64 5.05
N ARG A 171 8.93 -21.90 5.42
CA ARG A 171 9.86 -22.21 6.50
C ARG A 171 11.30 -22.05 6.02
N ALA A 172 12.15 -21.48 6.86
CA ALA A 172 13.55 -21.18 6.55
C ALA A 172 14.41 -22.44 6.24
N ASP A 173 13.99 -23.60 6.76
CA ASP A 173 14.68 -24.88 6.66
C ASP A 173 14.16 -25.75 5.50
N SER A 174 13.24 -25.27 4.69
CA SER A 174 12.54 -26.06 3.66
C SER A 174 13.18 -26.07 2.26
N GLY A 175 14.47 -25.80 2.16
CA GLY A 175 15.22 -25.98 0.91
C GLY A 175 15.14 -24.84 -0.12
N ALA A 176 14.46 -23.75 0.21
CA ALA A 176 14.25 -22.59 -0.69
C ALA A 176 15.52 -21.82 -1.11
N ARG A 177 16.68 -22.14 -0.50
CA ARG A 177 17.93 -21.36 -0.71
C ARG A 177 18.73 -21.73 -1.95
N GLU A 178 18.46 -22.83 -2.64
CA GLU A 178 19.32 -23.30 -3.75
C GLU A 178 18.83 -22.90 -5.15
N SER A 179 17.67 -22.30 -5.29
CA SER A 179 17.05 -22.05 -6.60
C SER A 179 17.05 -20.59 -7.09
N ALA A 180 17.77 -19.69 -6.45
CA ALA A 180 17.79 -18.26 -6.78
C ALA A 180 18.55 -17.91 -8.09
N MET A 181 18.74 -18.85 -9.00
CA MET A 181 19.17 -18.58 -10.38
C MET A 181 17.95 -18.58 -11.28
N MET A 182 17.52 -17.39 -11.65
CA MET A 182 16.44 -17.16 -12.61
C MET A 182 16.66 -17.92 -13.90
N ASP A 183 15.85 -18.94 -14.13
CA ASP A 183 15.52 -19.37 -15.50
C ASP A 183 14.32 -18.56 -15.98
N ASP A 184 14.26 -18.26 -17.29
CA ASP A 184 13.25 -17.39 -17.91
C ASP A 184 11.78 -17.85 -17.72
N ASN A 185 11.54 -18.94 -17.00
CA ASN A 185 10.22 -19.53 -16.75
C ASN A 185 9.73 -19.46 -15.30
N MET A 186 10.34 -18.68 -14.38
CA MET A 186 9.91 -18.52 -12.98
C MET A 186 9.49 -19.83 -12.29
N ARG A 187 10.18 -20.93 -12.53
CA ARG A 187 9.96 -22.17 -11.78
C ARG A 187 11.11 -22.37 -10.80
N MET A 188 10.92 -21.89 -9.59
CA MET A 188 11.72 -22.35 -8.46
C MET A 188 11.16 -23.70 -8.04
N GLY A 189 11.82 -24.77 -8.38
CA GLY A 189 11.29 -26.12 -8.15
C GLY A 189 11.70 -26.66 -6.78
N GLY A 190 10.78 -26.74 -5.84
CA GLY A 190 10.92 -27.45 -4.56
C GLY A 190 9.64 -27.44 -3.76
N GLU A 191 9.39 -28.49 -2.99
CA GLU A 191 8.30 -28.51 -2.02
C GLU A 191 8.68 -27.64 -0.81
N HIS A 192 8.01 -26.48 -0.65
CA HIS A 192 8.19 -25.63 0.51
C HIS A 192 7.29 -26.05 1.67
N ALA A 193 7.77 -25.94 2.89
CA ALA A 193 6.92 -26.08 4.06
C ALA A 193 6.21 -24.74 4.35
N THR A 194 4.98 -24.84 4.86
CA THR A 194 4.12 -23.70 5.21
C THR A 194 4.83 -22.64 6.03
N GLY A 195 4.71 -21.39 5.62
CA GLY A 195 5.21 -20.20 6.29
C GLY A 195 4.39 -19.76 7.50
N GLY A 196 4.37 -18.45 7.77
CA GLY A 196 3.71 -17.92 8.96
C GLY A 196 3.49 -16.41 8.94
N LEU A 197 2.93 -15.93 10.05
CA LEU A 197 2.84 -14.50 10.36
C LEU A 197 3.85 -14.15 11.44
N VAL A 198 4.43 -12.95 11.32
CA VAL A 198 5.40 -12.40 12.29
C VAL A 198 5.02 -10.96 12.62
N GLU A 199 4.93 -10.64 13.91
CA GLU A 199 4.93 -9.26 14.41
C GLU A 199 6.35 -8.92 14.87
N MET A 200 6.94 -7.90 14.28
CA MET A 200 8.33 -7.49 14.50
C MET A 200 8.43 -5.97 14.49
N ASP A 201 9.61 -5.42 14.84
CA ASP A 201 9.93 -4.05 14.50
C ASP A 201 10.51 -3.96 13.06
N GLU A 202 10.78 -2.74 12.61
CA GLU A 202 11.30 -2.50 11.25
C GLU A 202 12.75 -2.98 11.04
N SER A 203 13.43 -3.42 12.11
CA SER A 203 14.76 -4.04 12.04
C SER A 203 14.71 -5.58 11.97
N GLY A 204 13.52 -6.18 12.04
CA GLY A 204 13.33 -7.63 12.07
C GLY A 204 13.38 -8.26 13.46
N HIS A 205 13.41 -7.46 14.54
CA HIS A 205 13.31 -8.00 15.90
C HIS A 205 11.90 -8.47 16.21
N VAL A 206 11.75 -9.75 16.57
CA VAL A 206 10.48 -10.47 16.69
C VAL A 206 9.83 -10.25 18.04
N TYR A 207 8.53 -9.98 18.05
CA TYR A 207 7.66 -9.96 19.23
C TYR A 207 6.72 -11.16 19.28
N LEU A 208 6.09 -11.50 18.15
CA LEU A 208 5.19 -12.65 18.00
C LEU A 208 5.49 -13.33 16.66
N ALA A 209 5.34 -14.65 16.63
CA ALA A 209 5.41 -15.42 15.39
C ALA A 209 4.51 -16.66 15.52
N ALA A 210 3.78 -16.99 14.45
CA ALA A 210 2.91 -18.14 14.42
C ALA A 210 2.90 -18.81 13.04
N PRO A 211 2.96 -20.15 12.97
CA PRO A 211 2.86 -20.87 11.70
C PRO A 211 1.44 -20.80 11.14
N ALA A 212 1.35 -20.71 9.81
CA ALA A 212 0.08 -20.70 9.10
C ALA A 212 -0.51 -22.11 8.88
N ALA A 213 0.20 -23.13 9.30
CA ALA A 213 -0.25 -24.52 9.17
C ALA A 213 -1.55 -24.75 9.94
N ASP A 214 -2.55 -25.31 9.26
CA ASP A 214 -3.84 -25.70 9.86
C ASP A 214 -3.98 -27.20 9.84
N THR A 215 -3.98 -27.83 11.03
CA THR A 215 -4.07 -29.28 11.18
C THR A 215 -5.42 -29.86 10.72
N THR A 216 -6.45 -29.02 10.56
CA THR A 216 -7.76 -29.43 10.04
C THR A 216 -7.76 -29.57 8.52
N ILE A 217 -6.78 -28.95 7.85
CA ILE A 217 -6.58 -29.01 6.39
C ILE A 217 -5.34 -29.85 6.11
N ARG A 218 -5.47 -31.16 6.32
CA ARG A 218 -4.40 -32.11 6.03
C ARG A 218 -4.08 -32.11 4.54
N ASP A 219 -2.81 -32.31 4.22
CA ASP A 219 -2.28 -32.40 2.86
C ASP A 219 -2.43 -31.09 2.05
N ARG A 220 -2.68 -29.95 2.74
CA ARG A 220 -2.71 -28.61 2.13
C ARG A 220 -1.58 -27.78 2.68
N ARG A 221 -0.85 -27.14 1.80
CA ARG A 221 0.16 -26.16 2.17
C ARG A 221 -0.44 -24.76 2.09
N ILE A 222 -0.13 -23.95 3.08
CA ILE A 222 -0.60 -22.57 3.19
C ILE A 222 0.61 -21.68 3.08
N TYR A 223 0.62 -20.83 2.07
CA TYR A 223 1.68 -19.86 1.80
C TYR A 223 1.14 -18.45 2.00
N PRO A 224 1.31 -17.85 3.20
CA PRO A 224 0.76 -16.53 3.49
C PRO A 224 1.27 -15.49 2.50
N TYR A 225 0.35 -14.89 1.73
CA TYR A 225 0.65 -13.89 0.72
C TYR A 225 0.51 -12.48 1.31
N SER A 226 -0.69 -12.08 1.70
CA SER A 226 -0.91 -10.79 2.35
C SER A 226 -1.61 -10.93 3.71
N VAL A 227 -1.53 -9.87 4.52
CA VAL A 227 -2.22 -9.80 5.80
C VAL A 227 -2.86 -8.44 5.99
N LEU A 228 -4.10 -8.44 6.48
CA LEU A 228 -4.87 -7.26 6.85
C LEU A 228 -5.16 -7.30 8.35
N PRO A 229 -4.55 -6.47 9.19
CA PRO A 229 -4.91 -6.34 10.59
C PRO A 229 -6.23 -5.57 10.75
N LEU A 230 -7.05 -6.03 11.69
CA LEU A 230 -8.33 -5.42 12.11
C LEU A 230 -8.29 -5.19 13.63
N PRO A 231 -7.52 -4.21 14.11
CA PRO A 231 -7.25 -4.05 15.55
C PRO A 231 -8.51 -3.84 16.39
N ALA A 232 -9.52 -3.14 15.87
CA ALA A 232 -10.79 -2.92 16.57
C ALA A 232 -11.59 -4.21 16.84
N LEU A 233 -11.30 -5.28 16.10
CA LEU A 233 -11.93 -6.60 16.25
C LEU A 233 -11.02 -7.61 16.94
N ASP A 234 -9.76 -7.25 17.24
CA ASP A 234 -8.69 -8.19 17.60
C ASP A 234 -8.58 -9.35 16.60
N ARG A 235 -8.59 -9.01 15.30
CA ARG A 235 -8.51 -9.97 14.20
C ARG A 235 -7.43 -9.56 13.20
N ALA A 236 -6.96 -10.55 12.46
CA ALA A 236 -6.26 -10.33 11.19
C ALA A 236 -6.80 -11.32 10.15
N VAL A 237 -6.71 -10.97 8.89
CA VAL A 237 -7.07 -11.82 7.75
C VAL A 237 -5.85 -11.97 6.88
N SER A 238 -5.37 -13.21 6.64
CA SER A 238 -4.31 -13.48 5.68
C SER A 238 -4.86 -14.24 4.48
N THR A 239 -4.24 -14.02 3.34
CA THR A 239 -4.50 -14.70 2.07
C THR A 239 -3.39 -15.69 1.76
N THR A 240 -3.58 -16.52 0.75
CA THR A 240 -2.68 -17.64 0.44
C THR A 240 -2.43 -17.71 -1.05
N THR A 241 -1.19 -17.53 -1.45
CA THR A 241 -0.72 -17.74 -2.82
C THR A 241 0.74 -18.18 -2.77
N ASP A 242 1.06 -19.28 -3.42
CA ASP A 242 2.44 -19.72 -3.60
C ASP A 242 3.09 -18.92 -4.73
N MET A 243 4.06 -18.09 -4.41
CA MET A 243 4.79 -17.29 -5.39
C MET A 243 5.76 -18.12 -6.23
N ASP A 244 6.11 -19.31 -5.76
CA ASP A 244 6.96 -20.26 -6.49
C ASP A 244 6.17 -21.12 -7.49
N GLY A 245 4.87 -21.17 -7.38
CA GLY A 245 3.96 -21.80 -8.33
C GLY A 245 3.92 -23.34 -8.32
N ALA A 246 4.69 -24.01 -7.45
CA ALA A 246 4.79 -25.46 -7.46
C ALA A 246 3.50 -26.18 -7.04
N ASP A 247 2.76 -25.62 -6.06
CA ASP A 247 1.55 -26.23 -5.47
C ASP A 247 0.34 -25.30 -5.48
N SER A 248 0.39 -24.24 -6.23
CA SER A 248 -0.49 -23.08 -6.13
C SER A 248 -1.98 -23.39 -6.30
N ALA A 249 -2.34 -24.25 -7.23
CA ALA A 249 -3.75 -24.56 -7.52
C ALA A 249 -4.47 -25.28 -6.36
N ALA A 250 -3.75 -26.02 -5.51
CA ALA A 250 -4.34 -26.79 -4.43
C ALA A 250 -4.57 -25.98 -3.16
N THR A 251 -3.80 -24.91 -2.93
CA THR A 251 -3.76 -24.18 -1.67
C THR A 251 -4.20 -22.72 -1.79
N ALA A 252 -4.17 -22.17 -2.99
CA ALA A 252 -4.33 -20.75 -3.26
C ALA A 252 -5.77 -20.19 -3.07
N GLN A 253 -6.74 -21.03 -2.78
CA GLN A 253 -8.14 -20.62 -2.53
C GLN A 253 -8.46 -20.32 -1.06
N TRP A 254 -7.46 -20.40 -0.18
CA TRP A 254 -7.66 -20.29 1.25
C TRP A 254 -7.48 -18.88 1.77
N VAL A 255 -8.24 -18.56 2.82
CA VAL A 255 -8.11 -17.34 3.63
C VAL A 255 -8.10 -17.75 5.08
N GLN A 256 -7.23 -17.17 5.88
CA GLN A 256 -7.11 -17.45 7.29
C GLN A 256 -7.52 -16.25 8.15
N ILE A 257 -8.22 -16.54 9.24
CA ILE A 257 -8.61 -15.55 10.25
C ILE A 257 -7.82 -15.86 11.53
N TRP A 258 -7.16 -14.82 12.04
CA TRP A 258 -6.29 -14.88 13.19
C TRP A 258 -6.80 -14.00 14.32
N ARG A 259 -6.44 -14.32 15.56
CA ARG A 259 -6.49 -13.36 16.66
C ARG A 259 -5.24 -12.51 16.60
N LEU A 260 -5.41 -11.18 16.51
CA LEU A 260 -4.28 -10.28 16.29
C LEU A 260 -3.37 -10.19 17.52
N SER A 261 -3.94 -10.23 18.74
CA SER A 261 -3.22 -10.04 19.99
C SER A 261 -2.17 -11.11 20.31
N ASP A 262 -2.30 -12.31 19.78
CA ASP A 262 -1.39 -13.44 20.04
C ASP A 262 -1.04 -14.27 18.78
N LEU A 263 -1.50 -13.84 17.61
CA LEU A 263 -1.39 -14.53 16.33
C LEU A 263 -1.92 -15.97 16.34
N ALA A 264 -2.90 -16.27 17.20
CA ALA A 264 -3.55 -17.58 17.18
C ALA A 264 -4.41 -17.73 15.92
N LEU A 265 -4.16 -18.78 15.13
CA LEU A 265 -5.00 -19.14 13.99
C LEU A 265 -6.38 -19.58 14.49
N LEU A 266 -7.43 -18.88 14.09
CA LEU A 266 -8.81 -19.16 14.51
C LEU A 266 -9.56 -20.01 13.48
N ARG A 267 -9.40 -19.71 12.19
CA ARG A 267 -10.12 -20.38 11.08
C ARG A 267 -9.32 -20.32 9.80
N THR A 268 -9.41 -21.38 9.02
CA THR A 268 -9.08 -21.39 7.59
C THR A 268 -10.35 -21.68 6.80
N ILE A 269 -10.68 -20.84 5.84
CA ILE A 269 -11.87 -20.96 5.01
C ILE A 269 -11.48 -20.98 3.52
N ALA A 270 -12.21 -21.76 2.72
CA ALA A 270 -12.09 -21.70 1.27
C ALA A 270 -13.00 -20.61 0.72
N LEU A 271 -12.51 -19.86 -0.25
CA LEU A 271 -13.38 -19.01 -1.07
C LEU A 271 -14.26 -19.91 -1.97
N PRO A 272 -15.55 -19.60 -2.14
CA PRO A 272 -16.40 -20.36 -3.06
C PRO A 272 -15.95 -20.08 -4.51
N PRO A 273 -16.14 -21.03 -5.44
CA PRO A 273 -15.86 -20.73 -6.85
C PRO A 273 -16.79 -19.62 -7.37
N GLY A 274 -16.28 -18.79 -8.27
CA GLY A 274 -17.09 -17.82 -8.98
C GLY A 274 -17.72 -18.42 -10.24
N PRO A 275 -18.37 -17.59 -11.10
CA PRO A 275 -19.07 -18.07 -12.30
C PRO A 275 -18.22 -18.83 -13.32
N ARG A 276 -16.93 -18.51 -13.43
CA ARG A 276 -15.98 -19.24 -14.31
C ARG A 276 -15.42 -20.50 -13.67
N GLY A 277 -15.65 -20.71 -12.36
CA GLY A 277 -15.24 -21.88 -11.61
C GLY A 277 -13.84 -21.80 -11.00
N ASN A 278 -13.05 -20.74 -11.30
CA ASN A 278 -11.67 -20.60 -10.84
C ASN A 278 -11.32 -19.20 -10.28
N GLU A 279 -12.28 -18.29 -10.20
CA GLU A 279 -12.04 -16.94 -9.69
C GLU A 279 -11.60 -16.91 -8.22
N ASN A 280 -11.82 -17.98 -7.48
CA ASN A 280 -11.41 -18.11 -6.08
C ASN A 280 -9.93 -18.49 -5.91
N GLN A 281 -9.21 -18.75 -6.98
CA GLN A 281 -7.81 -19.19 -6.91
C GLN A 281 -6.84 -18.02 -6.82
N PHE A 282 -5.70 -18.27 -6.15
CA PHE A 282 -4.62 -17.31 -5.93
C PHE A 282 -5.10 -16.09 -5.17
N THR A 283 -5.50 -16.30 -3.90
CA THR A 283 -5.99 -15.22 -3.04
C THR A 283 -4.88 -14.21 -2.78
N GLY A 284 -5.13 -12.97 -3.21
CA GLY A 284 -4.16 -11.87 -3.19
C GLY A 284 -4.41 -10.89 -2.04
N GLU A 285 -4.51 -9.61 -2.34
CA GLU A 285 -4.66 -8.57 -1.32
C GLU A 285 -6.08 -8.49 -0.76
N SER A 286 -6.18 -8.07 0.49
CA SER A 286 -7.44 -7.81 1.16
C SER A 286 -7.53 -6.37 1.67
N ARG A 287 -8.75 -5.81 1.68
CA ARG A 287 -9.01 -4.45 2.18
C ARG A 287 -10.26 -4.43 3.04
N VAL A 288 -10.19 -3.72 4.18
CA VAL A 288 -11.34 -3.54 5.06
C VAL A 288 -12.32 -2.52 4.47
N LEU A 289 -13.59 -2.86 4.40
CA LEU A 289 -14.64 -1.95 3.95
C LEU A 289 -14.98 -0.91 5.02
N PRO A 290 -15.57 0.24 4.63
CA PRO A 290 -16.11 1.20 5.58
C PRO A 290 -17.01 0.52 6.62
N GLY A 291 -16.83 0.88 7.89
CA GLY A 291 -17.48 0.19 9.01
C GLY A 291 -16.62 -0.87 9.70
N GLY A 292 -15.51 -1.30 9.12
CA GLY A 292 -14.47 -2.09 9.80
C GLY A 292 -14.80 -3.55 10.10
N ARG A 293 -15.95 -4.07 9.61
CA ARG A 293 -16.45 -5.43 9.94
C ARG A 293 -16.50 -6.39 8.76
N SER A 294 -16.32 -5.89 7.56
CA SER A 294 -16.32 -6.68 6.33
C SER A 294 -15.04 -6.41 5.56
N VAL A 295 -14.58 -7.40 4.83
CA VAL A 295 -13.33 -7.34 4.08
C VAL A 295 -13.60 -7.77 2.65
N TYR A 296 -13.07 -7.03 1.69
CA TYR A 296 -12.91 -7.52 0.34
C TYR A 296 -11.59 -8.27 0.19
N ILE A 297 -11.65 -9.37 -0.52
CA ILE A 297 -10.50 -10.19 -0.91
C ILE A 297 -10.53 -10.28 -2.42
N HIS A 298 -9.46 -9.84 -3.07
CA HIS A 298 -9.28 -10.08 -4.48
C HIS A 298 -8.46 -11.36 -4.70
N THR A 299 -8.53 -11.90 -5.92
CA THR A 299 -7.71 -13.01 -6.35
C THR A 299 -7.00 -12.68 -7.65
N PHE A 300 -5.83 -13.28 -7.90
CA PHE A 300 -5.13 -13.12 -9.17
C PHE A 300 -5.93 -13.71 -10.35
N ASN A 301 -6.80 -14.70 -10.10
CA ASN A 301 -7.78 -15.17 -11.10
C ASN A 301 -9.00 -14.23 -11.24
N CYS A 302 -8.82 -12.97 -10.86
CA CYS A 302 -9.76 -11.87 -11.14
C CYS A 302 -11.14 -12.03 -10.51
N GLY A 303 -11.22 -12.64 -9.33
CA GLY A 303 -12.39 -12.64 -8.47
C GLY A 303 -12.31 -11.59 -7.38
N LEU A 304 -13.45 -11.02 -7.00
CA LEU A 304 -13.63 -10.19 -5.83
C LEU A 304 -14.65 -10.84 -4.91
N PHE A 305 -14.27 -11.02 -3.65
CA PHE A 305 -15.07 -11.72 -2.65
C PHE A 305 -15.31 -10.83 -1.44
N LEU A 306 -16.52 -10.89 -0.90
CA LEU A 306 -16.92 -10.19 0.32
C LEU A 306 -16.91 -11.17 1.49
N LEU A 307 -15.99 -10.98 2.45
CA LEU A 307 -15.89 -11.72 3.69
C LEU A 307 -16.61 -10.98 4.82
N ARG A 308 -17.50 -11.67 5.51
CA ARG A 308 -18.27 -11.19 6.66
C ARG A 308 -18.21 -12.17 7.83
N GLY A 309 -18.61 -11.70 9.04
CA GLY A 309 -18.65 -12.53 10.25
C GLY A 309 -17.27 -12.88 10.80
N ILE A 310 -16.27 -12.03 10.57
CA ILE A 310 -14.86 -12.23 10.94
C ILE A 310 -14.70 -12.34 12.45
N GLU A 311 -15.52 -11.63 13.22
CA GLU A 311 -15.53 -11.65 14.69
C GLU A 311 -16.19 -12.90 15.29
N GLY A 312 -17.02 -13.61 14.53
CA GLY A 312 -17.82 -14.73 14.98
C GLY A 312 -17.27 -16.09 14.59
N ASP A 313 -18.06 -17.14 14.91
CA ASP A 313 -17.68 -18.54 14.65
C ASP A 313 -17.98 -19.01 13.22
N HIS A 314 -18.73 -18.23 12.45
CA HIS A 314 -19.20 -18.62 11.12
C HIS A 314 -18.90 -17.55 10.05
N PRO A 315 -17.62 -17.25 9.81
CA PRO A 315 -17.25 -16.32 8.74
C PRO A 315 -17.68 -16.88 7.38
N ARG A 316 -18.11 -16.01 6.48
CA ARG A 316 -18.57 -16.38 5.13
C ARG A 316 -18.00 -15.44 4.09
N ALA A 317 -17.47 -16.01 3.04
CA ALA A 317 -17.09 -15.31 1.83
C ALA A 317 -18.12 -15.53 0.73
N THR A 318 -18.46 -14.48 -0.01
CA THR A 318 -19.36 -14.54 -1.17
C THR A 318 -18.68 -13.86 -2.35
N PHE A 319 -18.80 -14.46 -3.53
CA PHE A 319 -18.38 -13.83 -4.78
C PHE A 319 -19.26 -12.60 -5.07
N VAL A 320 -18.66 -11.46 -5.41
CA VAL A 320 -19.41 -10.22 -5.71
C VAL A 320 -19.10 -9.65 -7.09
N LYS A 321 -17.91 -9.90 -7.64
CA LYS A 321 -17.51 -9.37 -8.95
C LYS A 321 -16.40 -10.21 -9.58
N GLY A 322 -16.47 -10.39 -10.90
CA GLY A 322 -15.33 -10.84 -11.71
C GLY A 322 -14.81 -9.70 -12.58
N PHE A 323 -13.51 -9.69 -12.80
CA PHE A 323 -12.85 -8.83 -13.78
C PHE A 323 -12.50 -9.62 -15.04
N GLU A 324 -12.14 -8.92 -16.09
CA GLU A 324 -11.67 -9.54 -17.34
C GLU A 324 -10.30 -10.18 -17.14
N GLY A 325 -10.07 -11.30 -17.81
CA GLY A 325 -8.76 -11.97 -17.76
C GLY A 325 -8.57 -12.89 -16.56
N THR A 326 -7.35 -13.30 -16.35
CA THR A 326 -6.91 -14.26 -15.33
C THR A 326 -5.65 -13.78 -14.58
N ASP A 327 -5.36 -12.49 -14.61
CA ASP A 327 -4.19 -11.93 -13.97
C ASP A 327 -4.57 -10.54 -13.45
N CYS A 328 -5.10 -10.50 -12.24
CA CYS A 328 -5.46 -9.25 -11.57
C CYS A 328 -4.40 -8.92 -10.52
N GLY A 329 -3.83 -7.71 -10.59
CA GLY A 329 -2.80 -7.27 -9.67
C GLY A 329 -3.36 -6.62 -8.40
N VAL A 330 -2.54 -5.84 -7.73
CA VAL A 330 -2.81 -5.26 -6.42
C VAL A 330 -3.95 -4.22 -6.47
N PRO A 331 -4.90 -4.23 -5.52
CA PRO A 331 -5.97 -3.25 -5.42
C PRO A 331 -5.72 -2.17 -4.37
N ILE A 332 -6.45 -1.07 -4.49
CA ILE A 332 -6.62 -0.05 -3.44
C ILE A 332 -8.10 0.11 -3.11
N LEU A 333 -8.39 0.36 -1.83
CA LEU A 333 -9.65 0.89 -1.36
C LEU A 333 -9.46 2.33 -0.89
N THR A 334 -10.20 3.27 -1.48
CA THR A 334 -10.19 4.68 -1.08
C THR A 334 -11.61 5.24 -1.00
N GLY A 335 -12.03 5.67 0.18
CA GLY A 335 -13.42 6.04 0.44
C GLY A 335 -14.36 4.87 0.19
N HIS A 336 -15.26 5.02 -0.77
CA HIS A 336 -16.17 3.96 -1.23
C HIS A 336 -15.81 3.45 -2.63
N TYR A 337 -14.58 3.64 -3.07
CA TYR A 337 -14.10 3.14 -4.36
C TYR A 337 -13.06 2.04 -4.19
N TRP A 338 -13.26 0.96 -4.94
CA TRP A 338 -12.27 -0.08 -5.15
C TRP A 338 -11.57 0.16 -6.47
N LEU A 339 -10.26 0.24 -6.43
CA LEU A 339 -9.41 0.41 -7.61
C LEU A 339 -8.67 -0.90 -7.85
N GLN A 340 -8.85 -1.51 -9.02
CA GLN A 340 -8.28 -2.80 -9.37
C GLN A 340 -7.40 -2.69 -10.60
N THR A 341 -6.15 -3.12 -10.50
CA THR A 341 -5.29 -3.34 -11.66
C THR A 341 -5.69 -4.65 -12.35
N VAL A 342 -5.87 -4.60 -13.66
CA VAL A 342 -6.30 -5.72 -14.49
C VAL A 342 -5.31 -5.86 -15.66
N PRO A 343 -4.14 -6.51 -15.44
CA PRO A 343 -3.09 -6.68 -16.46
C PRO A 343 -3.60 -7.27 -17.76
N GLY A 344 -4.42 -8.32 -17.70
CA GLY A 344 -4.99 -8.95 -18.89
C GLY A 344 -5.90 -8.07 -19.76
N ALA A 345 -6.38 -6.95 -19.20
CA ALA A 345 -7.12 -5.90 -19.91
C ALA A 345 -6.30 -4.61 -20.09
N HIS A 346 -5.02 -4.60 -19.71
CA HIS A 346 -4.14 -3.42 -19.72
C HIS A 346 -4.78 -2.21 -19.02
N ALA A 347 -5.49 -2.42 -17.90
CA ALA A 347 -6.36 -1.40 -17.35
C ALA A 347 -6.27 -1.25 -15.83
N LEU A 348 -6.56 -0.03 -15.36
CA LEU A 348 -7.00 0.26 -14.00
C LEU A 348 -8.51 0.50 -14.03
N VAL A 349 -9.25 -0.22 -13.18
CA VAL A 349 -10.72 -0.16 -13.08
C VAL A 349 -11.11 0.42 -11.73
N ALA A 350 -12.06 1.36 -11.71
CA ALA A 350 -12.70 1.88 -10.49
C ALA A 350 -14.11 1.33 -10.34
N LEU A 351 -14.40 0.73 -9.18
CA LEU A 351 -15.74 0.29 -8.80
C LEU A 351 -16.27 1.19 -7.68
N ASP A 352 -17.53 1.59 -7.79
CA ASP A 352 -18.31 2.18 -6.71
C ASP A 352 -18.84 1.06 -5.79
N LEU A 353 -18.60 1.20 -4.48
CA LEU A 353 -18.99 0.27 -3.42
C LEU A 353 -20.13 0.79 -2.57
N THR A 354 -20.94 1.73 -3.04
CA THR A 354 -22.15 2.18 -2.32
C THR A 354 -23.02 0.99 -1.93
N ASN A 355 -23.10 -0.02 -2.80
CA ASN A 355 -23.61 -1.34 -2.46
C ASN A 355 -22.46 -2.38 -2.55
N PRO A 356 -21.88 -2.81 -1.42
CA PRO A 356 -20.75 -3.74 -1.44
C PRO A 356 -21.13 -5.17 -1.88
N GLU A 357 -22.39 -5.52 -1.99
CA GLU A 357 -22.82 -6.81 -2.56
C GLU A 357 -22.87 -6.78 -4.09
N HIS A 358 -23.00 -5.59 -4.67
CA HIS A 358 -23.12 -5.36 -6.10
C HIS A 358 -22.26 -4.16 -6.54
N PRO A 359 -20.91 -4.28 -6.47
CA PRO A 359 -20.02 -3.21 -6.90
C PRO A 359 -20.19 -2.93 -8.39
N THR A 360 -20.21 -1.63 -8.75
CA THR A 360 -20.45 -1.19 -10.14
C THR A 360 -19.22 -0.46 -10.68
N GLU A 361 -18.80 -0.81 -11.90
CA GLU A 361 -17.72 -0.09 -12.58
C GLU A 361 -18.18 1.32 -12.95
N VAL A 362 -17.41 2.33 -12.53
CA VAL A 362 -17.72 3.75 -12.79
C VAL A 362 -16.67 4.42 -13.67
N SER A 363 -15.48 3.86 -13.75
CA SER A 363 -14.40 4.40 -14.60
C SER A 363 -13.36 3.34 -14.91
N ARG A 364 -12.66 3.55 -16.05
CA ARG A 364 -11.55 2.71 -16.49
C ARG A 364 -10.52 3.56 -17.22
N VAL A 365 -9.24 3.30 -16.98
CA VAL A 365 -8.12 3.80 -17.79
C VAL A 365 -7.44 2.61 -18.43
N THR A 366 -7.27 2.66 -19.74
CA THR A 366 -6.52 1.65 -20.50
C THR A 366 -5.12 2.18 -20.77
N LEU A 367 -4.12 1.37 -20.50
CA LEU A 367 -2.71 1.59 -20.83
C LEU A 367 -2.38 1.08 -22.22
N PRO A 368 -1.18 1.41 -22.78
CA PRO A 368 -0.69 0.77 -23.99
C PRO A 368 -0.67 -0.75 -23.89
N ALA A 369 -0.85 -1.44 -25.01
CA ALA A 369 -1.00 -2.90 -25.06
C ALA A 369 0.26 -3.70 -24.66
N ASP A 370 1.41 -3.05 -24.56
CA ASP A 370 2.66 -3.60 -24.06
C ASP A 370 2.89 -3.39 -22.56
N GLU A 371 1.90 -2.78 -21.88
CA GLU A 371 1.96 -2.50 -20.43
C GLU A 371 0.89 -3.31 -19.69
N ALA A 372 1.26 -3.90 -18.56
CA ALA A 372 0.39 -4.74 -17.75
C ALA A 372 0.42 -4.25 -16.29
N PRO A 373 -0.50 -3.39 -15.84
CA PRO A 373 -0.45 -2.79 -14.51
C PRO A 373 -0.63 -3.85 -13.42
N HIS A 374 0.28 -3.89 -12.46
CA HIS A 374 0.26 -4.86 -11.37
C HIS A 374 0.23 -4.18 -9.99
N TRP A 375 1.22 -3.32 -9.69
CA TRP A 375 1.29 -2.59 -8.43
C TRP A 375 0.58 -1.25 -8.53
N ILE A 376 0.01 -0.81 -7.41
CA ILE A 376 -0.71 0.45 -7.30
C ILE A 376 -0.48 1.07 -5.91
N ALA A 377 -0.23 2.38 -5.86
CA ALA A 377 -0.28 3.16 -4.63
C ALA A 377 -0.95 4.53 -4.89
N ILE A 378 -1.50 5.12 -3.84
CA ILE A 378 -2.23 6.41 -3.92
C ILE A 378 -1.56 7.44 -3.02
N ASP A 379 -1.55 8.70 -3.42
CA ASP A 379 -1.02 9.79 -2.62
C ASP A 379 -1.86 10.06 -1.36
N ALA A 380 -1.29 10.76 -0.38
CA ALA A 380 -1.98 11.08 0.87
C ALA A 380 -3.26 11.91 0.67
N ALA A 381 -3.37 12.65 -0.43
CA ALA A 381 -4.58 13.41 -0.79
C ALA A 381 -5.67 12.50 -1.39
N GLY A 382 -5.34 11.26 -1.75
CA GLY A 382 -6.24 10.32 -2.39
C GLY A 382 -6.65 10.74 -3.80
N ARG A 383 -5.75 11.38 -4.55
CA ARG A 383 -6.06 11.98 -5.85
C ARG A 383 -5.15 11.52 -6.98
N ARG A 384 -3.97 11.03 -6.65
CA ARG A 384 -3.00 10.61 -7.64
C ARG A 384 -2.56 9.19 -7.33
N ILE A 385 -2.57 8.37 -8.35
CA ILE A 385 -2.28 6.95 -8.27
C ILE A 385 -1.03 6.70 -9.10
N VAL A 386 -0.05 5.99 -8.55
CA VAL A 386 1.05 5.43 -9.33
C VAL A 386 0.72 3.98 -9.67
N LEU A 387 1.01 3.61 -10.92
CA LEU A 387 0.94 2.23 -11.41
C LEU A 387 2.32 1.80 -11.89
N ASP A 388 2.71 0.56 -11.59
CA ASP A 388 3.81 -0.13 -12.25
C ASP A 388 3.37 -1.51 -12.75
N SER A 389 4.22 -2.13 -13.55
CA SER A 389 3.89 -3.38 -14.24
C SER A 389 4.28 -4.64 -13.47
N GLY A 390 4.84 -4.52 -12.26
CA GLY A 390 5.18 -5.68 -11.43
C GLY A 390 6.05 -6.73 -12.10
N GLY A 391 7.04 -6.32 -12.87
CA GLY A 391 7.93 -7.25 -13.56
C GLY A 391 7.58 -7.52 -15.03
N HIS A 392 6.38 -7.17 -15.50
CA HIS A 392 5.91 -7.39 -16.87
C HIS A 392 6.16 -6.21 -17.81
N GLY A 393 6.77 -5.13 -17.36
CA GLY A 393 7.12 -3.93 -18.10
C GLY A 393 8.07 -3.07 -17.27
N SER A 394 8.49 -1.94 -17.82
CA SER A 394 9.48 -1.07 -17.14
C SER A 394 8.97 0.36 -16.97
N ARG A 395 7.71 0.63 -17.30
CA ARG A 395 7.13 1.97 -17.17
C ARG A 395 6.33 2.13 -15.89
N LEU A 396 6.39 3.38 -15.42
CA LEU A 396 5.54 3.89 -14.36
C LEU A 396 4.53 4.84 -14.98
N PHE A 397 3.30 4.80 -14.50
CA PHE A 397 2.23 5.72 -14.88
C PHE A 397 1.70 6.45 -13.66
N VAL A 398 1.23 7.67 -13.88
CA VAL A 398 0.44 8.40 -12.90
C VAL A 398 -0.97 8.61 -13.44
N ILE A 399 -1.96 8.29 -12.61
CA ILE A 399 -3.38 8.44 -12.89
C ILE A 399 -3.95 9.49 -11.95
N ASP A 400 -4.66 10.46 -12.49
CA ASP A 400 -5.46 11.37 -11.69
C ASP A 400 -6.80 10.69 -11.32
N PHE A 401 -7.19 10.78 -10.06
CA PHE A 401 -8.39 10.18 -9.51
C PHE A 401 -9.32 11.25 -8.92
N ASP A 402 -10.53 11.36 -9.47
CA ASP A 402 -11.57 12.22 -8.92
C ASP A 402 -12.38 11.48 -7.85
N ARG A 403 -12.14 11.80 -6.59
CA ARG A 403 -12.82 11.21 -5.45
C ARG A 403 -14.32 11.49 -5.37
N ALA A 404 -14.83 12.48 -6.11
CA ALA A 404 -16.23 12.85 -6.08
C ALA A 404 -17.11 11.90 -6.92
N ASN A 405 -16.55 11.33 -7.98
CA ASN A 405 -17.29 10.51 -8.94
C ASN A 405 -16.56 9.22 -9.36
N GLY A 406 -15.37 8.97 -8.82
CA GLY A 406 -14.57 7.78 -9.13
C GLY A 406 -13.86 7.82 -10.50
N HIS A 407 -13.86 8.97 -11.19
CA HIS A 407 -13.26 9.09 -12.51
C HIS A 407 -11.74 8.96 -12.47
N LEU A 408 -11.20 8.18 -13.41
CA LEU A 408 -9.78 7.94 -13.63
C LEU A 408 -9.34 8.62 -14.92
N SER A 409 -8.19 9.29 -14.91
CA SER A 409 -7.58 9.83 -16.12
C SER A 409 -6.05 9.73 -16.08
N LEU A 410 -5.44 9.34 -17.21
CA LEU A 410 -3.99 9.19 -17.34
C LEU A 410 -3.32 10.57 -17.37
N ASP A 411 -2.37 10.85 -16.47
CA ASP A 411 -1.58 12.08 -16.53
C ASP A 411 -0.59 12.04 -17.71
N GLN A 412 -0.96 12.70 -18.80
CA GLN A 412 -0.18 12.78 -20.03
C GLN A 412 1.14 13.56 -19.89
N ARG A 413 1.32 14.29 -18.79
CA ARG A 413 2.54 15.06 -18.50
C ARG A 413 3.60 14.22 -17.79
N PHE A 414 3.18 13.13 -17.10
CA PHE A 414 4.11 12.19 -16.48
C PHE A 414 4.68 11.26 -17.54
N ARG A 415 5.78 11.69 -18.16
CA ARG A 415 6.38 10.99 -19.32
C ARG A 415 7.87 11.29 -19.46
N ASP A 416 8.54 10.44 -20.22
CA ASP A 416 9.93 10.64 -20.59
C ASP A 416 10.14 11.93 -21.41
N PRO A 417 11.34 12.53 -21.36
CA PRO A 417 11.67 13.69 -22.16
C PRO A 417 11.48 13.45 -23.65
N GLY A 418 10.69 14.31 -24.30
CA GLY A 418 10.45 14.22 -25.75
C GLY A 418 9.51 13.09 -26.18
N ALA A 419 9.01 12.25 -25.24
CA ALA A 419 8.02 11.24 -25.56
C ALA A 419 6.65 11.86 -25.87
N SER A 420 5.92 11.25 -26.81
CA SER A 420 4.55 11.62 -27.13
C SER A 420 3.51 10.92 -26.25
N SER A 421 3.86 9.79 -25.64
CA SER A 421 2.98 8.99 -24.78
C SER A 421 3.33 9.19 -23.30
N ALA A 422 2.33 9.02 -22.42
CA ALA A 422 2.50 8.99 -20.99
C ALA A 422 3.35 7.80 -20.53
N GLY A 423 3.86 7.88 -19.32
CA GLY A 423 4.67 6.87 -18.65
C GLY A 423 6.17 7.17 -18.72
N VAL A 424 6.84 6.86 -17.59
CA VAL A 424 8.29 7.03 -17.41
C VAL A 424 8.96 5.67 -17.44
N LEU A 425 9.94 5.51 -18.34
CA LEU A 425 10.73 4.29 -18.47
C LEU A 425 11.97 4.35 -17.58
N LEU A 426 12.13 3.39 -16.69
CA LEU A 426 13.34 3.26 -15.88
C LEU A 426 14.42 2.52 -16.69
N SER A 427 15.32 3.28 -17.33
CA SER A 427 16.40 2.71 -18.12
C SER A 427 17.68 3.54 -18.05
N GLY A 428 18.83 2.90 -18.24
CA GLY A 428 20.13 3.57 -18.27
C GLY A 428 20.28 4.58 -19.40
N ALA A 429 19.48 4.50 -20.46
CA ALA A 429 19.43 5.51 -21.52
C ALA A 429 18.85 6.85 -21.04
N ASN A 430 17.96 6.82 -20.04
CA ASN A 430 17.28 8.00 -19.52
C ASN A 430 17.93 8.57 -18.25
N TRP A 431 18.67 7.75 -17.49
CA TRP A 431 19.15 8.10 -16.16
C TRP A 431 20.62 7.73 -15.96
N SER A 432 21.44 8.69 -15.54
CA SER A 432 22.84 8.42 -15.15
C SER A 432 22.87 7.55 -13.88
N GLY A 433 23.74 6.53 -13.89
CA GLY A 433 23.87 5.58 -12.76
C GLY A 433 23.09 4.28 -12.91
N PHE A 434 22.20 4.18 -13.91
CA PHE A 434 21.56 2.94 -14.28
C PHE A 434 22.38 2.21 -15.38
N THR A 435 22.47 0.91 -15.28
CA THR A 435 22.96 0.05 -16.36
C THR A 435 21.80 -0.81 -16.87
N GLY A 436 21.49 -0.68 -18.16
CA GLY A 436 20.37 -1.42 -18.75
C GLY A 436 18.99 -0.86 -18.35
N THR A 437 17.99 -1.71 -18.45
CA THR A 437 16.61 -1.43 -18.05
C THR A 437 16.34 -2.09 -16.70
N VAL A 438 15.77 -1.36 -15.76
CA VAL A 438 15.33 -1.88 -14.48
C VAL A 438 13.82 -1.96 -14.46
N VAL A 439 13.30 -2.93 -13.71
CA VAL A 439 11.88 -3.22 -13.63
C VAL A 439 11.39 -2.73 -12.27
N PRO A 440 10.40 -1.83 -12.23
CA PRO A 440 9.73 -1.43 -11.01
C PRO A 440 8.79 -2.54 -10.52
N HIS A 441 8.74 -2.76 -9.21
CA HIS A 441 7.82 -3.72 -8.62
C HIS A 441 7.44 -3.29 -7.18
N GLY A 442 7.08 -2.06 -7.04
CA GLY A 442 6.64 -1.41 -5.81
C GLY A 442 6.93 0.08 -5.85
N ALA A 443 5.95 0.88 -5.51
CA ALA A 443 6.10 2.33 -5.47
C ALA A 443 5.18 2.94 -4.43
N VAL A 444 5.63 4.02 -3.78
CA VAL A 444 4.81 4.82 -2.85
C VAL A 444 5.07 6.30 -3.06
N PHE A 445 4.08 7.13 -2.73
CA PHE A 445 4.27 8.59 -2.69
C PHE A 445 4.96 9.02 -1.39
N SER A 446 5.72 10.12 -1.46
CA SER A 446 6.13 10.88 -0.28
C SER A 446 4.90 11.43 0.45
N ARG A 447 5.05 11.67 1.74
CA ARG A 447 4.01 12.30 2.57
C ARG A 447 4.04 13.81 2.49
#